data_dcd38d1b9d560eb146030b5e79b57f9d
#
_entry.id   dcd38d1b9d560eb146030b5e79b57f9d
#
_cell.length_a   1.000
_cell.length_b   1.000
_cell.length_c   1.000
_cell.angle_alpha   90.00
_cell.angle_beta   90.00
_cell.angle_gamma   90.00
#
_symmetry.space_group_name_H-M   'P 1'
#
loop_
_entity.id
_entity.type
_entity.pdbx_description
1 polymer ?
#
loop_
_entity_poly.entity_id
_entity_poly.type
_entity_poly.pdbx_seq_one_letter_code
_entity_poly.pdbx_strand_id
1 'polypeptide(L)'
;MPKKLDEPSTFKIFDKDIDNETEIALSSSMALAVDTEAMGLIHGRDRLCLIQICDELDNVFCIRIEKNQHSAPNLKSILEKKTIEKVFHFARFDVAALASNLNIDVNPIFCTKIASKIGRTYSPRHGLKEVVMETVGVELDKQAQSSDWGKVGDLTQKQLIYAANDVRYLLGAKHKLEEMLKREERWELAQK
;
A
#
# COMPACT_ATOMS: atom_id res chain seq x y z
N MET A 1 -4.47 -1.06 -25.58
CA MET A 1 -5.14 -2.08 -24.77
C MET A 1 -4.51 -2.08 -23.39
N PRO A 2 -5.27 -2.21 -22.28
CA PRO A 2 -4.69 -2.31 -20.95
C PRO A 2 -3.81 -3.56 -20.84
N LYS A 3 -2.71 -3.45 -20.07
CA LYS A 3 -1.85 -4.60 -19.77
C LYS A 3 -2.64 -5.61 -18.95
N LYS A 4 -2.47 -6.90 -19.25
CA LYS A 4 -3.01 -7.98 -18.44
C LYS A 4 -2.30 -7.98 -17.07
N LEU A 5 -3.03 -8.28 -16.00
CA LEU A 5 -2.45 -8.57 -14.70
C LEU A 5 -1.59 -9.85 -14.83
N ASP A 6 -0.32 -9.74 -14.52
CA ASP A 6 0.63 -10.83 -14.38
C ASP A 6 0.76 -11.24 -12.91
N GLU A 7 1.46 -12.31 -12.62
CA GLU A 7 1.74 -12.71 -11.24
C GLU A 7 2.92 -11.88 -10.68
N PRO A 8 2.96 -11.62 -9.35
CA PRO A 8 4.09 -10.95 -8.72
C PRO A 8 5.36 -11.83 -8.82
N SER A 9 6.54 -11.21 -8.80
CA SER A 9 7.82 -11.92 -8.80
C SER A 9 7.94 -12.88 -7.62
N THR A 10 7.47 -12.46 -6.46
CA THR A 10 7.34 -13.27 -5.25
C THR A 10 6.04 -12.91 -4.54
N PHE A 11 5.37 -13.91 -3.96
CA PHE A 11 4.20 -13.71 -3.11
C PHE A 11 4.35 -14.51 -1.82
N LYS A 12 4.52 -13.82 -0.69
CA LYS A 12 4.64 -14.45 0.63
C LYS A 12 3.53 -13.97 1.57
N ILE A 13 3.07 -14.87 2.41
CA ILE A 13 2.06 -14.57 3.45
C ILE A 13 2.71 -14.83 4.80
N PHE A 14 2.55 -13.89 5.71
CA PHE A 14 3.01 -13.98 7.09
C PHE A 14 1.85 -13.85 8.06
N ASP A 15 2.02 -14.42 9.24
CA ASP A 15 1.13 -14.25 10.38
C ASP A 15 1.79 -13.32 11.41
N LYS A 16 1.08 -12.28 11.84
CA LYS A 16 1.44 -11.31 12.87
C LYS A 16 2.54 -10.33 12.47
N ASP A 17 3.64 -10.79 11.92
CA ASP A 17 4.79 -9.97 11.54
C ASP A 17 5.59 -10.64 10.43
N ILE A 18 6.47 -9.90 9.77
CA ILE A 18 7.44 -10.46 8.82
C ILE A 18 8.60 -11.14 9.58
N ASP A 19 9.24 -12.11 8.94
CA ASP A 19 10.45 -12.73 9.49
C ASP A 19 11.68 -11.82 9.35
N ASN A 20 12.76 -12.15 10.06
CA ASN A 20 13.99 -11.38 10.07
C ASN A 20 14.67 -11.35 8.68
N GLU A 21 14.53 -12.41 7.88
CA GLU A 21 15.09 -12.46 6.52
C GLU A 21 14.40 -11.43 5.62
N THR A 22 13.08 -11.36 5.68
CA THR A 22 12.28 -10.39 4.95
C THR A 22 12.52 -8.97 5.45
N GLU A 23 12.66 -8.75 6.76
CA GLU A 23 13.04 -7.45 7.33
C GLU A 23 14.37 -6.96 6.74
N ILE A 24 15.39 -7.80 6.76
CA ILE A 24 16.73 -7.48 6.21
C ILE A 24 16.62 -7.16 4.71
N ALA A 25 15.90 -7.96 3.94
CA ALA A 25 15.71 -7.73 2.50
C ALA A 25 15.04 -6.39 2.23
N LEU A 26 13.90 -6.11 2.87
CA LEU A 26 13.16 -4.85 2.73
C LEU A 26 13.93 -3.64 3.24
N SER A 27 14.85 -3.83 4.19
CA SER A 27 15.64 -2.73 4.76
C SER A 27 16.59 -2.07 3.77
N SER A 28 16.83 -2.70 2.62
CA SER A 28 17.66 -2.20 1.52
C SER A 28 16.87 -1.43 0.46
N SER A 29 15.54 -1.43 0.53
CA SER A 29 14.67 -0.72 -0.40
C SER A 29 14.80 0.79 -0.23
N MET A 30 14.60 1.53 -1.32
CA MET A 30 14.45 2.99 -1.29
C MET A 30 13.00 3.41 -1.09
N ALA A 31 12.08 2.61 -1.61
CA ALA A 31 10.64 2.83 -1.46
C ALA A 31 9.87 1.52 -1.34
N LEU A 32 8.79 1.53 -0.58
CA LEU A 32 7.85 0.41 -0.44
C LEU A 32 6.44 0.91 -0.68
N ALA A 33 5.68 0.21 -1.52
CA ALA A 33 4.25 0.40 -1.62
C ALA A 33 3.57 -0.32 -0.45
N VAL A 34 2.62 0.34 0.20
CA VAL A 34 1.92 -0.20 1.37
C VAL A 34 0.42 0.08 1.24
N ASP A 35 -0.38 -0.88 1.63
CA ASP A 35 -1.83 -0.78 1.74
C ASP A 35 -2.32 -1.58 2.94
N THR A 36 -3.56 -1.34 3.39
CA THR A 36 -4.13 -2.03 4.54
C THR A 36 -5.59 -2.38 4.32
N GLU A 37 -6.00 -3.55 4.83
CA GLU A 37 -7.39 -3.94 4.89
C GLU A 37 -7.87 -4.03 6.34
N ALA A 38 -9.05 -3.49 6.60
CA ALA A 38 -9.67 -3.46 7.92
C ALA A 38 -11.12 -3.94 7.87
N MET A 39 -11.71 -4.23 9.02
CA MET A 39 -13.13 -4.62 9.11
C MET A 39 -14.10 -3.49 8.75
N GLY A 40 -13.61 -2.26 8.63
CA GLY A 40 -14.36 -1.06 8.28
C GLY A 40 -13.51 0.19 8.42
N LEU A 41 -14.15 1.36 8.41
CA LEU A 41 -13.47 2.65 8.28
C LEU A 41 -13.40 3.46 9.59
N ILE A 42 -13.88 2.92 10.70
CA ILE A 42 -13.95 3.64 11.98
C ILE A 42 -12.78 3.19 12.87
N HIS A 43 -11.78 4.06 13.02
CA HIS A 43 -10.64 3.81 13.88
C HIS A 43 -11.08 3.61 15.35
N GLY A 44 -10.48 2.65 16.04
CA GLY A 44 -10.82 2.27 17.41
C GLY A 44 -12.00 1.29 17.53
N ARG A 45 -12.87 1.18 16.51
CA ARG A 45 -13.91 0.17 16.39
C ARG A 45 -13.51 -0.97 15.45
N ASP A 46 -13.07 -0.60 14.26
CA ASP A 46 -12.81 -1.53 13.17
C ASP A 46 -11.32 -1.87 13.17
N ARG A 47 -11.01 -3.16 13.39
CA ARG A 47 -9.61 -3.60 13.51
C ARG A 47 -8.92 -3.71 12.16
N LEU A 48 -7.62 -3.49 12.17
CA LEU A 48 -6.71 -3.85 11.08
C LEU A 48 -6.66 -5.38 10.91
N CYS A 49 -6.73 -5.86 9.68
CA CYS A 49 -6.78 -7.28 9.34
C CYS A 49 -5.61 -7.75 8.49
N LEU A 50 -5.23 -6.97 7.50
CA LEU A 50 -4.17 -7.33 6.57
C LEU A 50 -3.32 -6.10 6.26
N ILE A 51 -2.02 -6.29 6.12
CA ILE A 51 -1.07 -5.29 5.60
C ILE A 51 -0.44 -5.89 4.36
N GLN A 52 -0.39 -5.12 3.27
CA GLN A 52 0.29 -5.49 2.05
C GLN A 52 1.50 -4.59 1.85
N ILE A 53 2.62 -5.18 1.46
CA ILE A 53 3.85 -4.46 1.10
C ILE A 53 4.33 -4.98 -0.26
N CYS A 54 4.75 -4.07 -1.13
CA CYS A 54 5.44 -4.41 -2.37
C CYS A 54 6.72 -3.60 -2.51
N ASP A 55 7.82 -4.26 -2.82
CA ASP A 55 9.11 -3.63 -3.09
C ASP A 55 9.31 -3.26 -4.57
N GLU A 56 10.46 -2.66 -4.91
CA GLU A 56 10.80 -2.27 -6.27
C GLU A 56 11.02 -3.46 -7.23
N LEU A 57 11.17 -4.67 -6.71
CA LEU A 57 11.38 -5.90 -7.47
C LEU A 57 10.08 -6.69 -7.71
N ASP A 58 8.93 -6.09 -7.39
CA ASP A 58 7.59 -6.73 -7.45
C ASP A 58 7.47 -7.95 -6.52
N ASN A 59 8.17 -7.95 -5.40
CA ASN A 59 7.94 -8.92 -4.33
C ASN A 59 6.81 -8.42 -3.44
N VAL A 60 5.77 -9.22 -3.28
CA VAL A 60 4.59 -8.89 -2.48
C VAL A 60 4.56 -9.70 -1.19
N PHE A 61 4.34 -9.00 -0.10
CA PHE A 61 4.24 -9.54 1.25
C PHE A 61 2.88 -9.17 1.83
N CYS A 62 2.09 -10.17 2.21
CA CYS A 62 0.81 -9.99 2.89
C CYS A 62 0.95 -10.45 4.34
N ILE A 63 0.66 -9.58 5.28
CA ILE A 63 0.81 -9.85 6.71
C ILE A 63 -0.57 -9.84 7.36
N ARG A 64 -1.02 -11.00 7.84
CA ARG A 64 -2.28 -11.17 8.56
C ARG A 64 -2.13 -10.71 10.00
N ILE A 65 -2.99 -9.77 10.41
CA ILE A 65 -2.98 -9.21 11.76
C ILE A 65 -4.08 -9.88 12.58
N GLU A 66 -3.68 -10.51 13.68
CA GLU A 66 -4.61 -11.20 14.56
C GLU A 66 -5.48 -10.22 15.38
N LYS A 67 -6.61 -10.73 15.84
CA LYS A 67 -7.46 -9.97 16.78
C LYS A 67 -6.69 -9.71 18.08
N ASN A 68 -6.73 -8.46 18.55
CA ASN A 68 -6.02 -8.00 19.76
C ASN A 68 -4.48 -8.04 19.64
N GLN A 69 -3.95 -8.07 18.43
CA GLN A 69 -2.52 -7.87 18.22
C GLN A 69 -2.21 -6.36 18.30
N HIS A 70 -1.21 -5.99 19.08
CA HIS A 70 -0.80 -4.59 19.30
C HIS A 70 0.66 -4.32 18.96
N SER A 71 1.37 -5.29 18.40
CA SER A 71 2.79 -5.15 18.06
C SER A 71 3.15 -6.00 16.85
N ALA A 72 4.05 -5.46 16.01
CA ALA A 72 4.72 -6.12 14.90
C ALA A 72 6.11 -5.48 14.75
N PRO A 73 7.11 -5.90 15.55
CA PRO A 73 8.39 -5.19 15.69
C PRO A 73 9.20 -5.11 14.39
N ASN A 74 9.21 -6.16 13.56
CA ASN A 74 9.92 -6.15 12.29
C ASN A 74 9.24 -5.23 11.27
N LEU A 75 7.91 -5.26 11.17
CA LEU A 75 7.14 -4.29 10.38
C LEU A 75 7.38 -2.86 10.86
N LYS A 76 7.35 -2.63 12.17
CA LYS A 76 7.61 -1.33 12.77
C LYS A 76 8.99 -0.80 12.38
N SER A 77 10.02 -1.62 12.48
CA SER A 77 11.40 -1.29 12.08
C SER A 77 11.46 -0.77 10.63
N ILE A 78 10.75 -1.43 9.70
CA ILE A 78 10.73 -1.06 8.28
C ILE A 78 9.86 0.17 8.02
N LEU A 79 8.65 0.22 8.58
CA LEU A 79 7.69 1.28 8.30
C LEU A 79 8.06 2.63 8.94
N GLU A 80 8.83 2.62 10.02
CA GLU A 80 9.38 3.84 10.66
C GLU A 80 10.77 4.23 10.13
N LYS A 81 11.40 3.39 9.28
CA LYS A 81 12.74 3.66 8.75
C LYS A 81 12.75 4.87 7.82
N LYS A 82 13.44 5.93 8.23
CA LYS A 82 13.45 7.23 7.51
C LYS A 82 14.11 7.21 6.14
N THR A 83 14.94 6.21 5.86
CA THR A 83 15.61 6.04 4.55
C THR A 83 14.75 5.34 3.51
N ILE A 84 13.61 4.78 3.90
CA ILE A 84 12.66 4.10 3.02
C ILE A 84 11.39 4.94 2.92
N GLU A 85 11.01 5.37 1.72
CA GLU A 85 9.75 6.07 1.51
C GLU A 85 8.58 5.07 1.44
N LYS A 86 7.52 5.29 2.19
CA LYS A 86 6.31 4.46 2.15
C LYS A 86 5.26 5.11 1.27
N VAL A 87 4.88 4.42 0.20
CA VAL A 87 3.96 4.89 -0.84
C VAL A 87 2.59 4.27 -0.63
N PHE A 88 1.59 5.11 -0.43
CA PHE A 88 0.19 4.72 -0.22
C PHE A 88 -0.73 5.33 -1.26
N HIS A 89 -1.92 4.74 -1.39
CA HIS A 89 -3.03 5.40 -2.05
C HIS A 89 -4.10 5.80 -1.03
N PHE A 90 -4.18 7.09 -0.67
CA PHE A 90 -4.98 7.62 0.43
C PHE A 90 -4.40 7.32 1.83
N ALA A 91 -3.12 7.53 2.00
CA ALA A 91 -2.29 7.25 3.19
C ALA A 91 -2.94 7.56 4.56
N ARG A 92 -3.82 8.55 4.62
CA ARG A 92 -4.50 8.96 5.86
C ARG A 92 -5.19 7.81 6.57
N PHE A 93 -5.82 6.91 5.81
CA PHE A 93 -6.53 5.77 6.39
C PHE A 93 -5.55 4.73 6.92
N ASP A 94 -4.60 4.32 6.10
CA ASP A 94 -3.64 3.26 6.40
C ASP A 94 -2.73 3.64 7.57
N VAL A 95 -2.19 4.85 7.54
CA VAL A 95 -1.32 5.37 8.60
C VAL A 95 -2.05 5.42 9.94
N ALA A 96 -3.31 5.86 9.95
CA ALA A 96 -4.11 5.87 11.17
C ALA A 96 -4.43 4.44 11.66
N ALA A 97 -4.67 3.48 10.76
CA ALA A 97 -4.89 2.08 11.13
C ALA A 97 -3.61 1.44 11.71
N LEU A 98 -2.46 1.68 11.10
CA LEU A 98 -1.15 1.20 11.57
C LEU A 98 -0.80 1.79 12.95
N ALA A 99 -1.01 3.09 13.13
CA ALA A 99 -0.74 3.77 14.41
C ALA A 99 -1.67 3.26 15.52
N SER A 100 -2.98 3.18 15.26
CA SER A 100 -3.96 2.81 16.29
C SER A 100 -3.94 1.34 16.68
N ASN A 101 -3.62 0.42 15.75
CA ASN A 101 -3.62 -1.01 16.03
C ASN A 101 -2.26 -1.54 16.45
N LEU A 102 -1.15 -1.08 15.84
CA LEU A 102 0.19 -1.64 16.03
C LEU A 102 1.20 -0.66 16.62
N ASN A 103 0.77 0.58 16.92
CA ASN A 103 1.67 1.62 17.42
C ASN A 103 2.87 1.87 16.48
N ILE A 104 2.61 1.92 15.16
CA ILE A 104 3.59 2.19 14.12
C ILE A 104 3.40 3.63 13.62
N ASP A 105 4.44 4.46 13.76
CA ASP A 105 4.47 5.84 13.27
C ASP A 105 5.19 5.88 11.90
N VAL A 106 4.41 5.72 10.84
CA VAL A 106 4.95 5.59 9.48
C VAL A 106 5.58 6.89 9.01
N ASN A 107 6.84 6.83 8.58
CA ASN A 107 7.57 8.01 8.11
C ASN A 107 8.84 7.60 7.31
N PRO A 108 9.21 8.25 6.16
CA PRO A 108 8.43 9.23 5.39
C PRO A 108 7.31 8.61 4.54
N ILE A 109 6.35 9.43 4.13
CA ILE A 109 5.15 9.00 3.39
C ILE A 109 5.05 9.75 2.07
N PHE A 110 4.66 9.03 0.99
CA PHE A 110 4.16 9.60 -0.25
C PHE A 110 2.73 9.12 -0.50
N CYS A 111 1.80 10.03 -0.78
CA CYS A 111 0.40 9.71 -1.05
C CYS A 111 0.05 9.92 -2.53
N THR A 112 -0.10 8.84 -3.30
CA THR A 112 -0.43 8.90 -4.74
C THR A 112 -1.78 9.55 -5.01
N LYS A 113 -2.76 9.48 -4.11
CA LYS A 113 -4.05 10.17 -4.26
C LYS A 113 -3.91 11.70 -4.15
N ILE A 114 -3.11 12.19 -3.22
CA ILE A 114 -2.81 13.63 -3.09
C ILE A 114 -2.00 14.09 -4.31
N ALA A 115 -0.93 13.38 -4.65
CA ALA A 115 -0.13 13.64 -5.84
C ALA A 115 -0.98 13.69 -7.12
N SER A 116 -1.92 12.75 -7.26
CA SER A 116 -2.87 12.73 -8.37
C SER A 116 -3.79 13.96 -8.38
N LYS A 117 -4.30 14.41 -7.23
CA LYS A 117 -5.14 15.60 -7.15
C LYS A 117 -4.40 16.88 -7.54
N ILE A 118 -3.12 16.98 -7.17
CA ILE A 118 -2.27 18.12 -7.46
C ILE A 118 -1.79 18.13 -8.92
N GLY A 119 -1.39 16.96 -9.44
CA GLY A 119 -0.82 16.81 -10.79
C GLY A 119 -1.88 16.67 -11.89
N ARG A 120 -2.97 15.92 -11.63
CA ARG A 120 -4.00 15.59 -12.62
C ARG A 120 -5.24 16.47 -12.47
N THR A 121 -5.06 17.80 -12.55
CA THR A 121 -6.16 18.78 -12.37
C THR A 121 -7.22 18.73 -13.47
N TYR A 122 -6.94 18.09 -14.59
CA TYR A 122 -7.87 17.88 -15.71
C TYR A 122 -8.88 16.74 -15.48
N SER A 123 -8.71 15.94 -14.42
CA SER A 123 -9.56 14.77 -14.12
C SER A 123 -10.09 14.82 -12.69
N PRO A 124 -11.39 14.60 -12.45
CA PRO A 124 -11.92 14.43 -11.09
C PRO A 124 -11.71 13.02 -10.52
N ARG A 125 -11.15 12.09 -11.30
CA ARG A 125 -11.01 10.67 -10.95
C ARG A 125 -9.64 10.40 -10.34
N HIS A 126 -9.58 10.31 -9.01
CA HIS A 126 -8.35 10.10 -8.24
C HIS A 126 -8.40 8.81 -7.41
N GLY A 127 -9.24 7.84 -7.78
CA GLY A 127 -9.24 6.51 -7.19
C GLY A 127 -8.04 5.68 -7.66
N LEU A 128 -7.66 4.65 -6.90
CA LEU A 128 -6.51 3.81 -7.22
C LEU A 128 -6.58 3.22 -8.64
N LYS A 129 -7.73 2.65 -8.99
CA LYS A 129 -7.97 2.05 -10.33
C LYS A 129 -7.72 3.05 -11.46
N GLU A 130 -8.28 4.26 -11.33
CA GLU A 130 -8.15 5.31 -12.35
C GLU A 130 -6.72 5.84 -12.44
N VAL A 131 -6.04 6.00 -11.31
CA VAL A 131 -4.65 6.46 -11.26
C VAL A 131 -3.72 5.41 -11.87
N VAL A 132 -3.84 4.14 -11.48
CA VAL A 132 -3.02 3.04 -12.01
C VAL A 132 -3.27 2.86 -13.51
N MET A 133 -4.54 2.89 -13.96
CA MET A 133 -4.86 2.77 -15.38
C MET A 133 -4.17 3.87 -16.21
N GLU A 134 -4.21 5.11 -15.74
CA GLU A 134 -3.66 6.24 -16.51
C GLU A 134 -2.13 6.29 -16.45
N THR A 135 -1.53 5.94 -15.30
CA THR A 135 -0.08 6.07 -15.10
C THR A 135 0.71 4.84 -15.54
N VAL A 136 0.16 3.65 -15.32
CA VAL A 136 0.83 2.36 -15.55
C VAL A 136 0.20 1.56 -16.69
N GLY A 137 -1.07 1.86 -17.04
CA GLY A 137 -1.81 1.19 -18.10
C GLY A 137 -2.38 -0.17 -17.70
N VAL A 138 -2.56 -0.42 -16.40
CA VAL A 138 -3.09 -1.66 -15.84
C VAL A 138 -4.51 -1.45 -15.33
N GLU A 139 -5.42 -2.38 -15.65
CA GLU A 139 -6.79 -2.37 -15.16
C GLU A 139 -6.93 -3.21 -13.88
N LEU A 140 -7.18 -2.56 -12.73
CA LEU A 140 -7.40 -3.23 -11.46
C LEU A 140 -8.86 -3.70 -11.31
N ASP A 141 -9.06 -4.90 -10.74
CA ASP A 141 -10.38 -5.42 -10.38
C ASP A 141 -10.80 -4.83 -9.01
N LYS A 142 -12.09 -4.51 -8.87
CA LYS A 142 -12.68 -4.00 -7.61
C LYS A 142 -13.54 -5.04 -6.88
N GLN A 143 -13.68 -6.26 -7.39
CA GLN A 143 -14.68 -7.22 -6.88
C GLN A 143 -14.45 -7.65 -5.43
N ALA A 144 -13.22 -7.63 -4.93
CA ALA A 144 -12.90 -8.05 -3.56
C ALA A 144 -12.83 -6.89 -2.54
N GLN A 145 -12.99 -5.64 -2.95
CA GLN A 145 -12.90 -4.46 -2.08
C GLN A 145 -13.87 -4.50 -0.88
N SER A 146 -15.04 -5.10 -1.04
CA SER A 146 -16.07 -5.23 0.02
C SER A 146 -16.05 -6.59 0.72
N SER A 147 -14.92 -7.28 0.71
CA SER A 147 -14.77 -8.61 1.31
C SER A 147 -14.78 -8.56 2.84
N ASP A 148 -15.13 -9.68 3.47
CA ASP A 148 -14.98 -9.88 4.91
C ASP A 148 -13.50 -10.15 5.24
N TRP A 149 -12.76 -9.10 5.56
CA TRP A 149 -11.36 -9.18 5.96
C TRP A 149 -11.16 -9.69 7.38
N GLY A 150 -12.22 -9.72 8.19
CA GLY A 150 -12.17 -10.17 9.59
C GLY A 150 -11.74 -11.62 9.77
N LYS A 151 -11.93 -12.46 8.75
CA LYS A 151 -11.55 -13.89 8.74
C LYS A 151 -10.15 -14.08 8.18
N VAL A 152 -9.14 -13.48 8.81
CA VAL A 152 -7.75 -13.46 8.32
C VAL A 152 -7.13 -14.83 8.08
N GLY A 153 -7.54 -15.88 8.82
CA GLY A 153 -7.08 -17.26 8.62
C GLY A 153 -7.67 -17.94 7.38
N ASP A 154 -8.82 -17.47 6.89
CA ASP A 154 -9.60 -18.09 5.81
C ASP A 154 -9.70 -17.19 4.56
N LEU A 155 -8.73 -16.30 4.35
CA LEU A 155 -8.70 -15.45 3.16
C LEU A 155 -8.58 -16.29 1.90
N THR A 156 -9.49 -16.06 0.96
CA THR A 156 -9.49 -16.75 -0.33
C THR A 156 -8.34 -16.28 -1.20
N GLN A 157 -7.89 -17.13 -2.13
CA GLN A 157 -6.89 -16.75 -3.13
C GLN A 157 -7.28 -15.48 -3.89
N LYS A 158 -8.58 -15.30 -4.19
CA LYS A 158 -9.09 -14.10 -4.86
C LYS A 158 -8.90 -12.83 -4.04
N GLN A 159 -9.13 -12.89 -2.72
CA GLN A 159 -8.89 -11.75 -1.81
C GLN A 159 -7.39 -11.42 -1.74
N LEU A 160 -6.54 -12.43 -1.63
CA LEU A 160 -5.08 -12.25 -1.57
C LEU A 160 -4.52 -11.66 -2.87
N ILE A 161 -4.99 -12.10 -4.04
CA ILE A 161 -4.61 -11.54 -5.34
C ILE A 161 -5.08 -10.08 -5.46
N TYR A 162 -6.31 -9.79 -5.01
CA TYR A 162 -6.82 -8.43 -4.98
C TYR A 162 -5.92 -7.53 -4.13
N ALA A 163 -5.67 -7.91 -2.88
CA ALA A 163 -4.83 -7.17 -1.94
C ALA A 163 -3.38 -6.97 -2.48
N ALA A 164 -2.81 -7.99 -3.12
CA ALA A 164 -1.51 -7.88 -3.77
C ALA A 164 -1.50 -6.83 -4.89
N ASN A 165 -2.54 -6.79 -5.72
CA ASN A 165 -2.62 -5.87 -6.85
C ASN A 165 -2.82 -4.41 -6.43
N ASP A 166 -3.36 -4.15 -5.24
CA ASP A 166 -3.53 -2.77 -4.73
C ASP A 166 -2.19 -2.10 -4.40
N VAL A 167 -1.12 -2.87 -4.14
CA VAL A 167 0.23 -2.34 -3.87
C VAL A 167 1.19 -2.43 -5.06
N ARG A 168 1.10 -3.45 -5.91
CA ARG A 168 2.07 -3.75 -6.98
C ARG A 168 2.35 -2.60 -7.93
N TYR A 169 1.36 -1.78 -8.19
CA TYR A 169 1.46 -0.72 -9.20
C TYR A 169 1.66 0.68 -8.60
N LEU A 170 1.70 0.80 -7.26
CA LEU A 170 1.83 2.10 -6.59
C LEU A 170 3.18 2.77 -6.83
N LEU A 171 4.28 2.02 -6.84
CA LEU A 171 5.62 2.58 -7.11
C LEU A 171 5.73 3.11 -8.54
N GLY A 172 5.19 2.36 -9.51
CA GLY A 172 5.11 2.82 -10.90
C GLY A 172 4.22 4.05 -11.06
N ALA A 173 3.07 4.07 -10.38
CA ALA A 173 2.17 5.22 -10.36
C ALA A 173 2.81 6.44 -9.71
N LYS A 174 3.52 6.27 -8.57
CA LYS A 174 4.29 7.34 -7.92
C LYS A 174 5.28 7.95 -8.89
N HIS A 175 6.09 7.14 -9.57
CA HIS A 175 7.10 7.62 -10.51
C HIS A 175 6.49 8.51 -11.61
N LYS A 176 5.38 8.08 -12.20
CA LYS A 176 4.68 8.86 -13.23
C LYS A 176 4.04 10.13 -12.69
N LEU A 177 3.46 10.10 -11.50
CA LEU A 177 2.92 11.28 -10.84
C LEU A 177 4.02 12.28 -10.48
N GLU A 178 5.19 11.81 -10.04
CA GLU A 178 6.35 12.65 -9.78
C GLU A 178 6.85 13.36 -11.06
N GLU A 179 6.96 12.64 -12.18
CA GLU A 179 7.30 13.24 -13.48
C GLU A 179 6.29 14.34 -13.86
N MET A 180 4.98 14.09 -13.69
CA MET A 180 3.92 15.06 -13.96
C MET A 180 4.02 16.29 -13.04
N LEU A 181 4.21 16.09 -11.75
CA LEU A 181 4.30 17.18 -10.77
C LEU A 181 5.52 18.06 -11.01
N LYS A 182 6.67 17.46 -11.38
CA LYS A 182 7.89 18.21 -11.75
C LYS A 182 7.69 19.03 -13.02
N ARG A 183 7.08 18.44 -14.04
CA ARG A 183 6.77 19.14 -15.31
C ARG A 183 5.84 20.33 -15.10
N GLU A 184 4.86 20.21 -14.17
CA GLU A 184 3.89 21.28 -13.84
C GLU A 184 4.41 22.23 -12.75
N GLU A 185 5.66 22.10 -12.29
CA GLU A 185 6.26 22.87 -11.21
C GLU A 185 5.50 22.82 -9.88
N ARG A 186 4.86 21.64 -9.60
CA ARG A 186 4.02 21.40 -8.40
C ARG A 186 4.61 20.38 -7.44
N TRP A 187 5.83 19.91 -7.69
CA TRP A 187 6.47 18.89 -6.87
C TRP A 187 6.59 19.31 -5.41
N GLU A 188 7.09 20.52 -5.13
CA GLU A 188 7.24 21.01 -3.76
C GLU A 188 5.91 21.15 -3.02
N LEU A 189 4.83 21.46 -3.75
CA LEU A 189 3.48 21.51 -3.16
C LEU A 189 3.00 20.11 -2.74
N ALA A 190 3.34 19.09 -3.50
CA ALA A 190 2.94 17.72 -3.21
C ALA A 190 3.73 17.07 -2.06
N GLN A 191 4.86 17.65 -1.66
CA GLN A 191 5.69 17.20 -0.55
C GLN A 191 5.34 17.85 0.80
N LYS A 192 4.50 18.86 0.82
CA LYS A 192 4.00 19.56 2.02
C LYS A 192 2.78 18.88 2.61
#